data_cb51c6fa4f5db11933c9a7713aadd43f
#
_entry.id   cb51c6fa4f5db11933c9a7713aadd43f
#
_cell.length_a   1.000
_cell.length_b   1.000
_cell.length_c   1.000
_cell.angle_alpha   90.00
_cell.angle_beta   90.00
_cell.angle_gamma   90.00
#
_symmetry.space_group_name_H-M   'P 1'
#
loop_
_entity.id
_entity.type
_entity.pdbx_description
1 polymer ?
#
loop_
_entity_poly.entity_id
_entity_poly.type
_entity_poly.pdbx_seq_one_letter_code
_entity_poly.pdbx_strand_id
1 'polypeptide(L)'
;IPRGRWIPMIEIDDSDLQRAANLLKEFPGAVDRLSKRAVRSSVKGVLREAAQKIAERYTFQRFRISPTMRITYAGNGAVFSARGRSNDLAYFKNNPNRVQMKRPPKGKYLYSEVVKGQGGTIAHAFLARMQSGHVGVFHRVHGNDSMPIAQNYGPSVPQMLGYPSIRTYMEDRLRERLSGAVDREVNNYLARYRR
;
A
#
# COMPACT_ATOMS: atom_id res chain seq x y z
N ILE A 1 13.34 0.46 17.83
CA ILE A 1 13.14 0.99 16.46
C ILE A 1 11.89 1.89 16.50
N PRO A 2 11.97 3.20 16.23
CA PRO A 2 10.79 4.06 16.27
C PRO A 2 9.77 3.58 15.22
N ARG A 3 8.56 3.32 15.67
CA ARG A 3 7.44 2.90 14.81
C ARG A 3 7.07 4.06 13.90
N GLY A 4 7.11 3.86 12.58
CA GLY A 4 6.73 4.89 11.61
C GLY A 4 5.32 5.42 11.88
N ARG A 5 5.10 6.71 11.62
CA ARG A 5 3.79 7.35 11.72
C ARG A 5 2.85 6.82 10.64
N TRP A 6 1.56 6.64 10.95
CA TRP A 6 0.53 6.38 9.96
C TRP A 6 0.31 7.62 9.11
N ILE A 7 0.37 7.46 7.78
CA ILE A 7 0.14 8.53 6.82
C ILE A 7 -1.24 8.29 6.23
N PRO A 8 -2.20 9.25 6.35
CA PRO A 8 -3.46 9.16 5.65
C PRO A 8 -3.20 9.21 4.14
N MET A 9 -3.75 8.26 3.40
CA MET A 9 -3.55 8.14 1.96
C MET A 9 -4.77 8.59 1.17
N ILE A 10 -5.96 8.25 1.66
CA ILE A 10 -7.22 8.54 1.00
C ILE A 10 -8.25 8.82 2.08
N GLU A 11 -8.93 9.97 2.00
CA GLU A 11 -10.15 10.29 2.71
C GLU A 11 -11.34 10.00 1.80
N ILE A 12 -12.38 9.39 2.36
CA ILE A 12 -13.64 9.16 1.63
C ILE A 12 -14.45 10.44 1.74
N ASP A 13 -14.71 11.07 0.59
CA ASP A 13 -15.56 12.24 0.46
C ASP A 13 -17.01 11.91 0.87
N ASP A 14 -17.66 12.86 1.52
CA ASP A 14 -19.02 12.71 2.03
C ASP A 14 -20.11 13.18 1.07
N SER A 15 -19.76 13.61 -0.16
CA SER A 15 -20.72 14.11 -1.16
C SER A 15 -21.86 13.12 -1.46
N ASP A 16 -21.55 11.82 -1.57
CA ASP A 16 -22.57 10.77 -1.73
C ASP A 16 -23.37 10.57 -0.45
N LEU A 17 -22.79 10.79 0.72
CA LEU A 17 -23.49 10.74 2.00
C LEU A 17 -24.45 11.93 2.16
N GLN A 18 -24.07 13.11 1.67
CA GLN A 18 -24.94 14.28 1.64
C GLN A 18 -26.14 14.08 0.71
N ARG A 19 -25.93 13.43 -0.45
CA ARG A 19 -27.03 13.03 -1.34
C ARG A 19 -28.01 12.10 -0.63
N ALA A 20 -27.50 11.09 0.09
CA ALA A 20 -28.34 10.19 0.89
C ALA A 20 -29.09 10.95 2.02
N ALA A 21 -28.42 11.89 2.68
CA ALA A 21 -29.03 12.72 3.71
C ALA A 21 -30.19 13.58 3.15
N ASN A 22 -30.04 14.12 1.93
CA ASN A 22 -31.09 14.88 1.26
C ASN A 22 -32.32 14.03 0.91
N LEU A 23 -32.10 12.78 0.46
CA LEU A 23 -33.18 11.83 0.15
C LEU A 23 -33.91 11.33 1.40
N LEU A 24 -33.25 11.38 2.56
CA LEU A 24 -33.77 10.85 3.82
C LEU A 24 -34.01 11.97 4.86
N LYS A 25 -34.23 13.22 4.41
CA LYS A 25 -34.45 14.38 5.31
C LYS A 25 -35.52 14.16 6.38
N GLU A 26 -36.57 13.42 6.02
CA GLU A 26 -37.67 13.08 6.92
C GLU A 26 -37.32 12.01 7.96
N PHE A 27 -36.11 11.39 7.83
CA PHE A 27 -35.65 10.30 8.70
C PHE A 27 -34.22 10.54 9.21
N PRO A 28 -33.93 11.58 9.99
CA PRO A 28 -32.56 11.95 10.38
C PRO A 28 -31.83 10.84 11.15
N GLY A 29 -32.51 10.03 11.94
CA GLY A 29 -31.91 8.89 12.63
C GLY A 29 -31.53 7.71 11.71
N ALA A 30 -32.06 7.66 10.49
CA ALA A 30 -31.70 6.66 9.48
C ALA A 30 -30.41 7.02 8.76
N VAL A 31 -30.21 8.32 8.46
CA VAL A 31 -29.04 8.81 7.70
C VAL A 31 -27.74 8.35 8.34
N ASP A 32 -27.55 8.56 9.63
CA ASP A 32 -26.31 8.17 10.34
C ASP A 32 -26.04 6.66 10.27
N ARG A 33 -27.08 5.84 10.47
CA ARG A 33 -26.94 4.38 10.38
C ARG A 33 -26.64 3.87 8.99
N LEU A 34 -27.30 4.44 7.98
CA LEU A 34 -27.11 4.06 6.57
C LEU A 34 -25.73 4.50 6.08
N SER A 35 -25.28 5.72 6.42
CA SER A 35 -23.95 6.23 6.10
C SER A 35 -22.87 5.32 6.67
N LYS A 36 -22.94 4.97 7.95
CA LYS A 36 -21.98 4.05 8.59
C LYS A 36 -21.94 2.67 7.91
N ARG A 37 -23.11 2.14 7.49
CA ARG A 37 -23.16 0.85 6.76
C ARG A 37 -22.57 0.96 5.36
N ALA A 38 -22.92 2.02 4.61
CA ALA A 38 -22.40 2.28 3.29
C ALA A 38 -20.87 2.39 3.31
N VAL A 39 -20.30 3.20 4.22
CA VAL A 39 -18.85 3.34 4.38
C VAL A 39 -18.21 2.00 4.72
N ARG A 40 -18.73 1.25 5.69
CA ARG A 40 -18.18 -0.06 6.04
C ARG A 40 -18.21 -1.06 4.87
N SER A 41 -19.28 -1.01 4.08
CA SER A 41 -19.43 -1.85 2.89
C SER A 41 -18.45 -1.45 1.78
N SER A 42 -18.28 -0.15 1.54
CA SER A 42 -17.41 0.37 0.47
C SER A 42 -15.93 0.03 0.68
N VAL A 43 -15.46 0.07 1.93
CA VAL A 43 -14.04 -0.21 2.25
C VAL A 43 -13.71 -1.69 2.37
N LYS A 44 -14.72 -2.57 2.30
CA LYS A 44 -14.49 -4.02 2.39
C LYS A 44 -13.65 -4.51 1.22
N GLY A 45 -12.51 -5.11 1.50
CA GLY A 45 -11.59 -5.63 0.48
C GLY A 45 -10.58 -4.62 -0.09
N VAL A 46 -10.71 -3.32 0.22
CA VAL A 46 -9.82 -2.25 -0.28
C VAL A 46 -8.34 -2.53 0.02
N LEU A 47 -8.02 -3.01 1.22
CA LEU A 47 -6.63 -3.35 1.57
C LEU A 47 -6.05 -4.43 0.65
N ARG A 48 -6.87 -5.41 0.25
CA ARG A 48 -6.45 -6.47 -0.68
C ARG A 48 -6.23 -5.92 -2.08
N GLU A 49 -7.11 -5.04 -2.54
CA GLU A 49 -6.99 -4.40 -3.86
C GLU A 49 -5.78 -3.48 -3.92
N ALA A 50 -5.53 -2.69 -2.88
CA ALA A 50 -4.34 -1.86 -2.78
C ALA A 50 -3.05 -2.70 -2.84
N ALA A 51 -2.99 -3.80 -2.09
CA ALA A 51 -1.85 -4.71 -2.11
C ALA A 51 -1.68 -5.36 -3.50
N GLN A 52 -2.77 -5.68 -4.18
CA GLN A 52 -2.73 -6.20 -5.54
C GLN A 52 -2.20 -5.17 -6.52
N LYS A 53 -2.69 -3.92 -6.48
CA LYS A 53 -2.23 -2.84 -7.35
C LYS A 53 -0.76 -2.52 -7.17
N ILE A 54 -0.26 -2.51 -5.94
CA ILE A 54 1.18 -2.39 -5.68
C ILE A 54 1.93 -3.56 -6.32
N ALA A 55 1.48 -4.80 -6.13
CA ALA A 55 2.15 -5.99 -6.66
C ALA A 55 2.03 -6.14 -8.20
N GLU A 56 1.11 -5.44 -8.86
CA GLU A 56 1.05 -5.34 -10.32
C GLU A 56 2.20 -4.51 -10.87
N ARG A 57 2.57 -3.43 -10.20
CA ARG A 57 3.63 -2.51 -10.63
C ARG A 57 5.00 -2.85 -10.08
N TYR A 58 5.06 -3.25 -8.80
CA TYR A 58 6.31 -3.48 -8.08
C TYR A 58 6.57 -4.98 -7.93
N THR A 59 7.85 -5.35 -7.84
CA THR A 59 8.26 -6.74 -7.58
C THR A 59 8.19 -7.12 -6.11
N PHE A 60 7.62 -6.25 -5.28
CA PHE A 60 7.52 -6.40 -3.83
C PHE A 60 6.49 -7.46 -3.43
N GLN A 61 6.80 -8.25 -2.43
CA GLN A 61 5.98 -9.39 -2.01
C GLN A 61 4.69 -8.95 -1.30
N ARG A 62 3.53 -9.40 -1.79
CA ARG A 62 2.19 -9.00 -1.32
C ARG A 62 1.98 -9.17 0.19
N PHE A 63 2.47 -10.26 0.78
CA PHE A 63 2.29 -10.53 2.21
C PHE A 63 2.99 -9.49 3.10
N ARG A 64 3.98 -8.76 2.58
CA ARG A 64 4.65 -7.66 3.29
C ARG A 64 3.90 -6.33 3.21
N ILE A 65 2.98 -6.19 2.26
CA ILE A 65 2.23 -4.95 2.02
C ILE A 65 1.09 -4.83 3.02
N SER A 66 0.26 -5.87 3.13
CA SER A 66 -0.99 -5.83 3.91
C SER A 66 -0.82 -5.40 5.38
N PRO A 67 0.20 -5.86 6.13
CA PRO A 67 0.39 -5.45 7.53
C PRO A 67 0.73 -3.97 7.73
N THR A 68 1.11 -3.27 6.66
CA THR A 68 1.48 -1.85 6.71
C THR A 68 0.33 -0.90 6.43
N MET A 69 -0.85 -1.43 6.12
CA MET A 69 -2.04 -0.68 5.76
C MET A 69 -3.17 -0.92 6.76
N ARG A 70 -3.99 0.10 7.01
CA ARG A 70 -5.19 -0.01 7.84
C ARG A 70 -6.28 0.94 7.39
N ILE A 71 -7.52 0.62 7.81
CA ILE A 71 -8.68 1.50 7.73
C ILE A 71 -9.06 1.90 9.14
N THR A 72 -9.24 3.19 9.37
CA THR A 72 -9.74 3.75 10.62
C THR A 72 -11.06 4.44 10.35
N TYR A 73 -12.09 4.13 11.12
CA TYR A 73 -13.40 4.77 11.02
C TYR A 73 -13.44 5.98 11.94
N ALA A 74 -13.94 7.10 11.42
CA ALA A 74 -14.11 8.35 12.17
C ALA A 74 -15.46 8.98 11.77
N GLY A 75 -16.37 9.16 12.73
CA GLY A 75 -17.73 9.62 12.46
C GLY A 75 -18.44 8.73 11.42
N ASN A 76 -18.90 9.35 10.35
CA ASN A 76 -19.55 8.70 9.21
C ASN A 76 -18.58 8.36 8.07
N GLY A 77 -17.29 8.65 8.24
CA GLY A 77 -16.24 8.44 7.26
C GLY A 77 -15.29 7.28 7.60
N ALA A 78 -14.35 7.06 6.71
CA ALA A 78 -13.22 6.16 6.94
C ALA A 78 -11.94 6.74 6.32
N VAL A 79 -10.82 6.51 6.99
CA VAL A 79 -9.49 6.91 6.53
C VAL A 79 -8.67 5.67 6.24
N PHE A 80 -8.24 5.53 5.00
CA PHE A 80 -7.27 4.53 4.59
C PHE A 80 -5.86 5.09 4.80
N SER A 81 -5.08 4.42 5.63
CA SER A 81 -3.73 4.84 5.99
C SER A 81 -2.71 3.75 5.75
N ALA A 82 -1.50 4.16 5.44
CA ALA A 82 -0.35 3.28 5.35
C ALA A 82 0.80 3.81 6.21
N ARG A 83 1.61 2.91 6.73
CA ARG A 83 2.86 3.24 7.42
C ARG A 83 3.98 2.36 6.92
N GLY A 84 5.18 2.86 6.94
CA GLY A 84 6.38 2.08 6.60
C GLY A 84 7.59 2.98 6.42
N ARG A 85 8.75 2.39 6.67
CA ARG A 85 10.04 2.92 6.26
C ARG A 85 10.39 2.39 4.88
N SER A 86 11.46 2.90 4.29
CA SER A 86 12.07 2.30 3.12
C SER A 86 12.25 0.80 3.33
N ASN A 87 11.82 0.00 2.37
CA ASN A 87 11.94 -1.44 2.43
C ASN A 87 13.36 -1.86 2.03
N ASP A 88 13.82 -2.95 2.63
CA ASP A 88 15.06 -3.56 2.21
C ASP A 88 14.98 -3.95 0.72
N LEU A 89 16.01 -3.61 -0.05
CA LEU A 89 16.06 -3.95 -1.48
C LEU A 89 16.07 -5.47 -1.71
N ALA A 90 16.50 -6.26 -0.72
CA ALA A 90 16.43 -7.72 -0.77
C ALA A 90 15.00 -8.28 -0.87
N TYR A 91 13.96 -7.47 -0.54
CA TYR A 91 12.55 -7.88 -0.65
C TYR A 91 11.96 -7.70 -2.05
N PHE A 92 12.71 -7.13 -2.96
CA PHE A 92 12.38 -6.98 -4.37
C PHE A 92 13.03 -8.09 -5.21
N LYS A 93 12.80 -8.07 -6.50
CA LYS A 93 13.43 -9.04 -7.40
C LYS A 93 14.90 -8.69 -7.60
N ASN A 94 15.76 -9.62 -7.21
CA ASN A 94 17.22 -9.50 -7.34
C ASN A 94 17.79 -10.69 -8.10
N ASN A 95 18.91 -10.48 -8.79
CA ASN A 95 19.71 -11.54 -9.37
C ASN A 95 21.20 -11.28 -9.09
N PRO A 96 21.89 -12.14 -8.29
CA PRO A 96 21.39 -13.35 -7.65
C PRO A 96 20.37 -13.05 -6.54
N ASN A 97 19.42 -13.97 -6.32
CA ASN A 97 18.38 -13.87 -5.29
C ASN A 97 18.76 -14.58 -3.96
N ARG A 98 19.96 -15.11 -3.87
CA ARG A 98 20.52 -15.81 -2.71
C ARG A 98 21.87 -15.25 -2.36
N VAL A 99 22.20 -15.28 -1.07
CA VAL A 99 23.53 -14.94 -0.58
C VAL A 99 24.55 -15.88 -1.23
N GLN A 100 25.56 -15.31 -1.88
CA GLN A 100 26.62 -16.06 -2.54
C GLN A 100 27.74 -16.35 -1.56
N MET A 101 28.16 -17.61 -1.46
CA MET A 101 29.30 -18.05 -0.62
C MET A 101 30.62 -17.55 -1.17
N LYS A 102 30.73 -17.40 -2.47
CA LYS A 102 31.93 -16.91 -3.15
C LYS A 102 31.71 -15.53 -3.71
N ARG A 103 32.76 -14.72 -3.71
CA ARG A 103 32.75 -13.40 -4.33
C ARG A 103 32.35 -13.53 -5.82
N PRO A 104 31.40 -12.71 -6.32
CA PRO A 104 31.10 -12.69 -7.74
C PRO A 104 32.32 -12.26 -8.56
N PRO A 105 32.48 -12.72 -9.80
CA PRO A 105 33.54 -12.28 -10.69
C PRO A 105 33.52 -10.75 -10.85
N LYS A 106 34.71 -10.16 -11.07
CA LYS A 106 34.87 -8.71 -11.29
C LYS A 106 33.90 -8.23 -12.40
N GLY A 107 33.14 -7.18 -12.12
CA GLY A 107 32.16 -6.62 -13.05
C GLY A 107 30.77 -7.28 -13.03
N LYS A 108 30.58 -8.41 -12.37
CA LYS A 108 29.24 -9.01 -12.19
C LYS A 108 28.62 -8.53 -10.87
N TYR A 109 27.91 -7.41 -10.97
CA TYR A 109 27.21 -6.81 -9.85
C TYR A 109 25.78 -7.33 -9.75
N LEU A 110 25.14 -7.03 -8.60
CA LEU A 110 23.75 -7.39 -8.34
C LEU A 110 22.83 -6.62 -9.30
N TYR A 111 22.00 -7.35 -10.03
CA TYR A 111 20.85 -6.79 -10.72
C TYR A 111 19.67 -6.68 -9.76
N SER A 112 18.96 -5.56 -9.76
CA SER A 112 17.74 -5.37 -8.96
C SER A 112 16.64 -4.76 -9.81
N GLU A 113 15.43 -5.22 -9.60
CA GLU A 113 14.22 -4.75 -10.26
C GLU A 113 13.20 -4.40 -9.19
N VAL A 114 12.96 -3.11 -8.97
CA VAL A 114 11.98 -2.59 -8.02
C VAL A 114 10.62 -2.44 -8.69
N VAL A 115 10.58 -1.76 -9.81
CA VAL A 115 9.42 -1.64 -10.70
C VAL A 115 9.52 -2.70 -11.77
N LYS A 116 8.45 -3.44 -12.02
CA LYS A 116 8.43 -4.50 -13.01
C LYS A 116 8.82 -3.98 -14.39
N GLY A 117 9.74 -4.67 -15.04
CA GLY A 117 10.28 -4.30 -16.34
C GLY A 117 11.30 -3.14 -16.30
N GLN A 118 11.56 -2.56 -15.13
CA GLN A 118 12.52 -1.46 -14.96
C GLN A 118 13.57 -1.87 -13.91
N GLY A 119 14.50 -2.67 -14.31
CA GLY A 119 15.61 -3.11 -13.47
C GLY A 119 16.95 -2.65 -13.99
N GLY A 120 17.96 -2.74 -13.14
CA GLY A 120 19.33 -2.38 -13.50
C GLY A 120 20.36 -3.02 -12.58
N THR A 121 21.60 -3.02 -13.03
CA THR A 121 22.74 -3.47 -12.25
C THR A 121 23.18 -2.34 -11.31
N ILE A 122 23.29 -2.64 -10.04
CA ILE A 122 23.78 -1.70 -9.03
C ILE A 122 25.28 -1.93 -8.86
N ALA A 123 26.09 -0.93 -9.21
CA ALA A 123 27.55 -1.03 -9.11
C ALA A 123 27.99 -1.36 -7.68
N HIS A 124 28.93 -2.29 -7.55
CA HIS A 124 29.51 -2.74 -6.29
C HIS A 124 28.51 -3.31 -5.27
N ALA A 125 27.25 -3.58 -5.69
CA ALA A 125 26.24 -4.17 -4.82
C ALA A 125 26.34 -5.70 -4.76
N PHE A 126 26.02 -6.23 -3.59
CA PHE A 126 26.00 -7.66 -3.30
C PHE A 126 24.94 -7.98 -2.25
N LEU A 127 24.46 -9.21 -2.28
CA LEU A 127 23.55 -9.74 -1.26
C LEU A 127 24.36 -10.40 -0.16
N ALA A 128 24.17 -9.99 1.08
CA ALA A 128 24.91 -10.55 2.22
C ALA A 128 24.00 -10.81 3.42
N ARG A 129 24.43 -11.76 4.26
CA ARG A 129 23.87 -12.03 5.58
C ARG A 129 24.77 -11.41 6.64
N MET A 130 24.22 -10.57 7.47
CA MET A 130 24.91 -9.96 8.62
C MET A 130 24.95 -10.95 9.80
N GLN A 131 25.80 -10.68 10.78
CA GLN A 131 25.89 -11.48 12.01
C GLN A 131 24.54 -11.58 12.76
N SER A 132 23.71 -10.55 12.67
CA SER A 132 22.34 -10.53 13.21
C SER A 132 21.36 -11.48 12.50
N GLY A 133 21.80 -12.19 11.46
CA GLY A 133 20.94 -13.01 10.60
C GLY A 133 20.22 -12.24 9.51
N HIS A 134 20.27 -10.91 9.53
CA HIS A 134 19.65 -10.06 8.52
C HIS A 134 20.28 -10.26 7.14
N VAL A 135 19.44 -10.48 6.13
CA VAL A 135 19.86 -10.57 4.73
C VAL A 135 19.42 -9.31 4.01
N GLY A 136 20.37 -8.58 3.44
CA GLY A 136 20.15 -7.32 2.76
C GLY A 136 21.02 -7.17 1.50
N VAL A 137 20.69 -6.20 0.69
CA VAL A 137 21.53 -5.72 -0.41
C VAL A 137 22.41 -4.61 0.09
N PHE A 138 23.70 -4.78 -0.03
CA PHE A 138 24.72 -3.81 0.41
C PHE A 138 25.60 -3.40 -0.75
N HIS A 139 26.21 -2.23 -0.65
CA HIS A 139 27.27 -1.78 -1.53
C HIS A 139 28.46 -1.27 -0.72
N ARG A 140 29.62 -1.27 -1.31
CA ARG A 140 30.83 -0.70 -0.70
C ARG A 140 30.90 0.78 -0.98
N VAL A 141 30.98 1.59 0.07
CA VAL A 141 30.92 3.06 -0.03
C VAL A 141 32.08 3.63 -0.88
N HIS A 142 33.26 3.03 -0.75
CA HIS A 142 34.44 3.49 -1.49
C HIS A 142 34.75 2.68 -2.76
N GLY A 143 33.80 1.84 -3.21
CA GLY A 143 33.91 1.11 -4.48
C GLY A 143 34.92 -0.05 -4.52
N ASN A 144 35.73 -0.22 -3.51
CA ASN A 144 36.76 -1.26 -3.37
C ASN A 144 36.36 -2.33 -2.36
N ASP A 145 37.29 -3.24 -2.03
CA ASP A 145 37.04 -4.34 -1.10
C ASP A 145 37.01 -3.92 0.38
N SER A 146 37.07 -2.61 0.64
CA SER A 146 37.17 -2.05 1.99
C SER A 146 35.80 -1.79 2.63
N MET A 147 35.78 -1.70 3.93
CA MET A 147 34.72 -1.11 4.73
C MET A 147 34.73 0.42 4.59
N PRO A 148 33.64 1.15 4.82
CA PRO A 148 32.32 0.63 5.26
C PRO A 148 31.46 0.13 4.12
N ILE A 149 30.46 -0.67 4.48
CA ILE A 149 29.35 -1.06 3.59
C ILE A 149 28.11 -0.28 3.98
N ALA A 150 27.28 0.08 2.99
CA ALA A 150 25.99 0.70 3.19
C ALA A 150 24.87 -0.19 2.62
N GLN A 151 23.72 -0.18 3.27
CA GLN A 151 22.57 -0.96 2.86
C GLN A 151 21.76 -0.19 1.80
N ASN A 152 21.29 -0.90 0.78
CA ASN A 152 20.41 -0.37 -0.25
C ASN A 152 18.94 -0.63 0.10
N TYR A 153 18.14 0.40 -0.11
CA TYR A 153 16.71 0.36 0.17
C TYR A 153 15.89 0.64 -1.08
N GLY A 154 14.73 0.04 -1.15
CA GLY A 154 13.67 0.37 -2.09
C GLY A 154 12.59 1.25 -1.43
N PRO A 155 11.55 1.61 -2.19
CA PRO A 155 10.48 2.47 -1.70
C PRO A 155 9.69 1.84 -0.55
N SER A 156 9.17 2.70 0.33
CA SER A 156 8.22 2.29 1.37
C SER A 156 6.84 2.00 0.77
N VAL A 157 5.98 1.24 1.49
CA VAL A 157 4.60 1.00 1.04
C VAL A 157 3.81 2.30 0.87
N PRO A 158 3.89 3.31 1.78
CA PRO A 158 3.29 4.63 1.53
C PRO A 158 3.74 5.29 0.23
N GLN A 159 5.04 5.22 -0.11
CA GLN A 159 5.54 5.75 -1.39
C GLN A 159 4.99 5.00 -2.60
N MET A 160 4.89 3.66 -2.51
CA MET A 160 4.31 2.85 -3.58
C MET A 160 2.81 3.16 -3.79
N LEU A 161 2.05 3.31 -2.70
CA LEU A 161 0.63 3.72 -2.75
C LEU A 161 0.45 5.14 -3.27
N GLY A 162 1.36 6.06 -2.91
CA GLY A 162 1.36 7.45 -3.37
C GLY A 162 1.73 7.62 -4.83
N TYR A 163 2.11 6.53 -5.53
CA TYR A 163 2.39 6.61 -6.96
C TYR A 163 1.12 7.00 -7.72
N PRO A 164 1.15 8.02 -8.60
CA PRO A 164 -0.05 8.65 -9.15
C PRO A 164 -1.08 7.67 -9.70
N SER A 165 -0.68 6.73 -10.55
CA SER A 165 -1.63 5.79 -11.15
C SER A 165 -2.27 4.82 -10.13
N ILE A 166 -1.57 4.46 -9.06
CA ILE A 166 -2.11 3.59 -8.00
C ILE A 166 -3.08 4.41 -7.14
N ARG A 167 -2.68 5.62 -6.76
CA ARG A 167 -3.49 6.52 -5.95
C ARG A 167 -4.82 6.86 -6.64
N THR A 168 -4.77 7.34 -7.89
CA THR A 168 -5.97 7.66 -8.67
C THR A 168 -6.90 6.44 -8.79
N TYR A 169 -6.35 5.28 -9.16
CA TYR A 169 -7.14 4.04 -9.21
C TYR A 169 -7.85 3.74 -7.88
N MET A 170 -7.17 3.90 -6.75
CA MET A 170 -7.75 3.61 -5.43
C MET A 170 -8.81 4.64 -5.04
N GLU A 171 -8.59 5.92 -5.36
CA GLU A 171 -9.56 7.00 -5.13
C GLU A 171 -10.84 6.77 -5.95
N ASP A 172 -10.72 6.49 -7.24
CA ASP A 172 -11.85 6.23 -8.14
C ASP A 172 -12.62 4.97 -7.70
N ARG A 173 -11.90 3.92 -7.34
CA ARG A 173 -12.51 2.66 -6.90
C ARG A 173 -13.26 2.81 -5.57
N LEU A 174 -12.73 3.58 -4.64
CA LEU A 174 -13.43 3.88 -3.37
C LEU A 174 -14.66 4.73 -3.60
N ARG A 175 -14.59 5.74 -4.46
CA ARG A 175 -15.74 6.60 -4.82
C ARG A 175 -16.85 5.77 -5.46
N GLU A 176 -16.55 4.96 -6.47
CA GLU A 176 -17.50 4.06 -7.13
C GLU A 176 -18.19 3.13 -6.13
N ARG A 177 -17.40 2.50 -5.23
CA ARG A 177 -17.94 1.60 -4.21
C ARG A 177 -18.81 2.31 -3.18
N LEU A 178 -18.44 3.52 -2.77
CA LEU A 178 -19.22 4.30 -1.82
C LEU A 178 -20.56 4.67 -2.44
N SER A 179 -20.57 5.22 -3.65
CA SER A 179 -21.81 5.57 -4.38
C SER A 179 -22.75 4.36 -4.49
N GLY A 180 -22.25 3.23 -4.98
CA GLY A 180 -23.07 2.01 -5.07
C GLY A 180 -23.50 1.43 -3.72
N ALA A 181 -22.73 1.65 -2.65
CA ALA A 181 -23.14 1.22 -1.31
C ALA A 181 -24.23 2.13 -0.73
N VAL A 182 -24.13 3.44 -0.94
CA VAL A 182 -25.15 4.42 -0.56
C VAL A 182 -26.48 4.10 -1.25
N ASP A 183 -26.46 3.92 -2.57
CA ASP A 183 -27.67 3.62 -3.34
C ASP A 183 -28.35 2.34 -2.85
N ARG A 184 -27.58 1.28 -2.56
CA ARG A 184 -28.14 0.02 -2.01
C ARG A 184 -28.77 0.22 -0.64
N GLU A 185 -28.10 0.93 0.27
CA GLU A 185 -28.62 1.13 1.62
C GLU A 185 -29.87 2.01 1.62
N VAL A 186 -29.91 3.06 0.80
CA VAL A 186 -31.10 3.92 0.62
C VAL A 186 -32.26 3.12 0.05
N ASN A 187 -32.06 2.38 -1.03
CA ASN A 187 -33.10 1.57 -1.66
C ASN A 187 -33.63 0.50 -0.72
N ASN A 188 -32.76 -0.19 0.03
CA ASN A 188 -33.16 -1.18 1.02
C ASN A 188 -33.96 -0.56 2.17
N TYR A 189 -33.63 0.68 2.58
CA TYR A 189 -34.38 1.39 3.60
C TYR A 189 -35.79 1.77 3.10
N LEU A 190 -35.88 2.40 1.94
CA LEU A 190 -37.14 2.82 1.34
C LEU A 190 -38.09 1.64 1.04
N ALA A 191 -37.53 0.50 0.61
CA ALA A 191 -38.30 -0.72 0.37
C ALA A 191 -39.01 -1.26 1.63
N ARG A 192 -38.47 -1.01 2.82
CA ARG A 192 -39.08 -1.40 4.11
C ARG A 192 -40.24 -0.52 4.52
N TYR A 193 -40.28 0.73 4.05
CA TYR A 193 -41.32 1.69 4.39
C TYR A 193 -42.44 1.76 3.33
N ARG A 194 -42.28 1.10 2.18
CA ARG A 194 -43.32 0.96 1.17
C ARG A 194 -44.27 -0.24 1.42
N ARG A 195 -44.03 -0.99 2.50
CA ARG A 195 -44.93 -2.03 3.00
C ARG A 195 -45.73 -1.53 4.19
#